data_c36c0760dd4b99bfe8d95a3c0c9bc336
#
_entry.id   c36c0760dd4b99bfe8d95a3c0c9bc336
#
_cell.length_a   1.000
_cell.length_b   1.000
_cell.length_c   1.000
_cell.angle_alpha   90.00
_cell.angle_beta   90.00
_cell.angle_gamma   90.00
#
_symmetry.space_group_name_H-M   'P 1'
#
loop_
_entity.id
_entity.type
_entity.pdbx_description
1 polymer ?
#
loop_
_entity_poly.entity_id
_entity_poly.type
_entity_poly.pdbx_seq_one_letter_code
_entity_poly.pdbx_strand_id
1 'polypeptide(L)'
;MLTITIGERSVLLPGNLEKTRAYIEKFYQDIGVPVHCEPYPYRNFTVSNVVAQISFCENPTKYYLVGAHYDSVAGTVGADDNASAIAVQLETARHLMMLKDHLELDLAVKFVSFPLEEPPTFGTRHMGSSVYAHNAWKSKEQIDGMICLEMVGYTCHDEGCQDYPFPLMVFDYPKQGDFIGIVGNFKSRKFTNDLFKAFVMNPDLPVVKLTVPAGGFFLPSVRLSDHSSFWHRGYQAVMVTDTAFYRNPHYHRISDTMEKLNYNFMTELLKSLLLYFCSHSKS
;
A
#
# COMPACT_ATOMS: atom_id res chain seq x y z
N MET A 1 -6.64 15.54 6.57
CA MET A 1 -5.34 16.14 6.95
C MET A 1 -4.40 16.22 5.76
N LEU A 2 -4.05 15.10 5.12
CA LEU A 2 -3.05 15.05 4.05
C LEU A 2 -3.40 15.94 2.85
N THR A 3 -4.62 15.88 2.36
CA THR A 3 -5.07 16.56 1.13
C THR A 3 -5.50 18.02 1.33
N ILE A 4 -6.13 18.35 2.46
CA ILE A 4 -6.67 19.69 2.71
C ILE A 4 -5.68 20.56 3.48
N THR A 5 -5.11 20.05 4.58
CA THR A 5 -4.28 20.87 5.48
C THR A 5 -2.83 20.93 4.99
N ILE A 6 -2.27 19.81 4.54
CA ILE A 6 -0.90 19.72 4.02
C ILE A 6 -0.89 20.03 2.52
N GLY A 7 -1.80 19.44 1.75
CA GLY A 7 -1.92 19.63 0.31
C GLY A 7 -0.92 18.80 -0.48
N GLU A 8 -0.34 19.37 -1.53
CA GLU A 8 0.68 18.72 -2.34
C GLU A 8 1.86 18.27 -1.49
N ARG A 9 2.28 17.02 -1.68
CA ARG A 9 3.35 16.35 -0.92
C ARG A 9 4.51 15.94 -1.83
N SER A 10 4.71 16.69 -2.90
CA SER A 10 5.73 16.37 -3.90
C SER A 10 7.16 16.67 -3.41
N VAL A 11 8.11 16.09 -4.12
CA VAL A 11 9.54 16.36 -3.94
C VAL A 11 9.92 17.85 -4.12
N LEU A 12 9.04 18.63 -4.77
CA LEU A 12 9.23 20.08 -4.95
C LEU A 12 8.85 20.88 -3.70
N LEU A 13 8.11 20.28 -2.79
CA LEU A 13 7.65 20.87 -1.53
C LEU A 13 8.15 20.06 -0.32
N PRO A 14 9.48 20.00 -0.07
CA PRO A 14 10.06 19.15 0.98
C PRO A 14 9.53 19.47 2.38
N GLY A 15 9.10 20.71 2.63
CA GLY A 15 8.42 21.07 3.88
C GLY A 15 7.07 20.38 4.08
N ASN A 16 6.34 20.06 3.00
CA ASN A 16 5.09 19.32 3.09
C ASN A 16 5.35 17.82 3.24
N LEU A 17 6.40 17.28 2.61
CA LEU A 17 6.86 15.91 2.89
C LEU A 17 7.18 15.72 4.38
N GLU A 18 7.91 16.69 4.97
CA GLU A 18 8.25 16.64 6.39
C GLU A 18 7.02 16.75 7.30
N LYS A 19 6.06 17.63 6.98
CA LYS A 19 4.79 17.71 7.73
C LYS A 19 4.01 16.40 7.64
N THR A 20 4.03 15.75 6.48
CA THR A 20 3.36 14.45 6.27
C THR A 20 4.02 13.36 7.10
N ARG A 21 5.35 13.26 7.05
CA ARG A 21 6.14 12.36 7.89
C ARG A 21 5.78 12.54 9.38
N ALA A 22 5.81 13.79 9.85
CA ALA A 22 5.52 14.11 11.25
C ALA A 22 4.07 13.77 11.63
N TYR A 23 3.11 13.98 10.73
CA TYR A 23 1.72 13.59 10.95
C TYR A 23 1.57 12.07 11.09
N ILE A 24 2.19 11.30 10.21
CA ILE A 24 2.13 9.83 10.24
C ILE A 24 2.80 9.30 11.50
N GLU A 25 4.00 9.80 11.84
CA GLU A 25 4.70 9.42 13.06
C GLU A 25 3.86 9.71 14.32
N LYS A 26 3.30 10.93 14.40
CA LYS A 26 2.44 11.32 15.51
C LYS A 26 1.19 10.43 15.61
N PHE A 27 0.57 10.05 14.49
CA PHE A 27 -0.58 9.16 14.50
C PHE A 27 -0.26 7.82 15.19
N TYR A 28 0.88 7.19 14.83
CA TYR A 28 1.29 5.93 15.46
C TYR A 28 1.59 6.12 16.95
N GLN A 29 2.24 7.23 17.33
CA GLN A 29 2.48 7.56 18.75
C GLN A 29 1.16 7.71 19.52
N ASP A 30 0.19 8.42 18.95
CA ASP A 30 -1.11 8.68 19.59
C ASP A 30 -1.93 7.40 19.82
N ILE A 31 -1.77 6.39 18.98
CA ILE A 31 -2.42 5.08 19.15
C ILE A 31 -1.55 4.06 19.92
N GLY A 32 -0.39 4.48 20.44
CA GLY A 32 0.48 3.65 21.27
C GLY A 32 1.29 2.60 20.48
N VAL A 33 1.44 2.75 19.15
CA VAL A 33 2.25 1.84 18.34
C VAL A 33 3.70 2.34 18.32
N PRO A 34 4.69 1.48 18.65
CA PRO A 34 6.11 1.82 18.51
C PRO A 34 6.43 2.24 17.08
N VAL A 35 7.03 3.42 16.94
CA VAL A 35 7.36 4.02 15.64
C VAL A 35 8.74 4.66 15.66
N HIS A 36 9.44 4.59 14.55
CA HIS A 36 10.69 5.30 14.31
C HIS A 36 10.77 5.75 12.86
N CYS A 37 11.66 6.72 12.59
CA CYS A 37 11.94 7.18 11.25
C CYS A 37 13.31 6.65 10.78
N GLU A 38 13.40 6.27 9.51
CA GLU A 38 14.65 5.90 8.85
C GLU A 38 15.06 6.99 7.86
N PRO A 39 15.88 7.97 8.29
CA PRO A 39 16.27 9.08 7.44
C PRO A 39 17.29 8.67 6.39
N TYR A 40 17.18 9.28 5.21
CA TYR A 40 18.19 9.18 4.15
C TYR A 40 18.25 10.47 3.32
N PRO A 41 19.42 10.79 2.72
CA PRO A 41 19.59 12.01 1.95
C PRO A 41 18.99 11.90 0.56
N TYR A 42 18.33 12.97 0.13
CA TYR A 42 17.94 13.19 -1.26
C TYR A 42 18.26 14.62 -1.66
N ARG A 43 19.14 14.80 -2.66
CA ARG A 43 19.65 16.13 -3.07
C ARG A 43 20.20 16.91 -1.86
N ASN A 44 19.57 18.04 -1.52
CA ASN A 44 19.97 18.94 -0.43
C ASN A 44 19.07 18.87 0.81
N PHE A 45 18.19 17.87 0.90
CA PHE A 45 17.33 17.64 2.06
C PHE A 45 17.29 16.15 2.46
N THR A 46 16.72 15.90 3.61
CA THR A 46 16.55 14.55 4.16
C THR A 46 15.08 14.16 4.07
N VAL A 47 14.80 12.94 3.70
CA VAL A 47 13.48 12.29 3.78
C VAL A 47 13.57 11.05 4.64
N SER A 48 12.45 10.51 5.09
CA SER A 48 12.47 9.33 5.95
C SER A 48 11.34 8.37 5.60
N ASN A 49 11.64 7.08 5.60
CA ASN A 49 10.60 6.09 5.80
C ASN A 49 10.08 6.21 7.25
N VAL A 50 8.77 6.11 7.44
CA VAL A 50 8.16 6.01 8.77
C VAL A 50 7.83 4.54 9.01
N VAL A 51 8.40 3.96 10.06
CA VAL A 51 8.30 2.52 10.35
C VAL A 51 7.64 2.32 11.70
N ALA A 52 6.49 1.68 11.72
CA ALA A 52 5.78 1.29 12.93
C ALA A 52 5.59 -0.23 12.97
N GLN A 53 5.50 -0.82 14.17
CA GLN A 53 5.33 -2.27 14.30
C GLN A 53 4.41 -2.65 15.44
N ILE A 54 3.50 -3.57 15.16
CA ILE A 54 2.66 -4.25 16.15
C ILE A 54 3.09 -5.70 16.20
N SER A 55 3.57 -6.18 17.35
CA SER A 55 3.86 -7.58 17.60
C SER A 55 2.77 -8.15 18.51
N PHE A 56 2.15 -9.26 18.10
CA PHE A 56 1.08 -9.90 18.85
C PHE A 56 1.60 -10.89 19.90
N CYS A 57 2.85 -11.28 19.80
CA CYS A 57 3.54 -12.10 20.80
C CYS A 57 5.01 -11.65 20.93
N GLU A 58 5.70 -12.15 21.94
CA GLU A 58 7.09 -11.76 22.24
C GLU A 58 8.06 -12.20 21.14
N ASN A 59 7.90 -13.42 20.61
CA ASN A 59 8.75 -13.99 19.57
C ASN A 59 7.92 -14.45 18.37
N PRO A 60 7.43 -13.54 17.50
CA PRO A 60 6.62 -13.90 16.36
C PRO A 60 7.41 -14.71 15.32
N THR A 61 6.77 -15.73 14.75
CA THR A 61 7.39 -16.54 13.69
C THR A 61 7.08 -16.01 12.29
N LYS A 62 6.11 -15.10 12.16
CA LYS A 62 5.70 -14.47 10.92
C LYS A 62 5.80 -12.95 10.99
N TYR A 63 6.33 -12.36 9.93
CA TYR A 63 6.51 -10.91 9.80
C TYR A 63 5.89 -10.44 8.49
N TYR A 64 4.81 -9.68 8.59
CA TYR A 64 4.18 -9.05 7.44
C TYR A 64 4.46 -7.56 7.42
N LEU A 65 4.50 -6.99 6.21
CA LEU A 65 4.68 -5.56 5.99
C LEU A 65 3.49 -5.02 5.21
N VAL A 66 2.88 -3.94 5.69
CA VAL A 66 1.91 -3.12 4.96
C VAL A 66 2.60 -1.83 4.60
N GLY A 67 2.75 -1.56 3.30
CA GLY A 67 3.45 -0.40 2.77
C GLY A 67 2.56 0.49 1.93
N ALA A 68 2.77 1.80 1.99
CA ALA A 68 2.15 2.79 1.12
C ALA A 68 3.08 4.01 0.99
N HIS A 69 3.11 4.67 -0.17
CA HIS A 69 3.83 5.92 -0.27
C HIS A 69 2.99 7.12 0.21
N TYR A 70 3.66 8.13 0.75
CA TYR A 70 3.00 9.29 1.31
C TYR A 70 3.21 10.59 0.52
N ASP A 71 4.08 10.56 -0.48
CA ASP A 71 4.23 11.67 -1.42
C ASP A 71 3.09 11.69 -2.45
N SER A 72 3.00 12.74 -3.23
CA SER A 72 2.10 12.90 -4.37
C SER A 72 2.85 13.50 -5.54
N VAL A 73 2.36 13.27 -6.76
CA VAL A 73 2.92 13.91 -7.94
C VAL A 73 2.81 15.43 -7.85
N ALA A 74 3.77 16.14 -8.41
CA ALA A 74 3.79 17.61 -8.40
C ALA A 74 2.52 18.19 -9.04
N GLY A 75 1.92 19.19 -8.37
CA GLY A 75 0.71 19.87 -8.81
C GLY A 75 -0.60 19.19 -8.38
N THR A 76 -0.55 18.10 -7.60
CA THR A 76 -1.76 17.42 -7.09
C THR A 76 -1.76 17.33 -5.57
N VAL A 77 -2.95 17.21 -4.99
CA VAL A 77 -3.09 16.87 -3.57
C VAL A 77 -3.08 15.35 -3.34
N GLY A 78 -3.11 14.54 -4.42
CA GLY A 78 -2.97 13.10 -4.37
C GLY A 78 -3.91 12.45 -3.37
N ALA A 79 -5.23 12.59 -3.57
CA ALA A 79 -6.19 12.05 -2.61
C ALA A 79 -6.31 10.55 -2.72
N ASP A 80 -6.41 10.04 -3.94
CA ASP A 80 -6.36 8.62 -4.22
C ASP A 80 -4.91 8.15 -4.30
N ASP A 81 -4.06 8.94 -4.97
CA ASP A 81 -2.65 8.70 -5.20
C ASP A 81 -1.76 9.55 -4.27
N ASN A 82 -1.40 9.12 -3.07
CA ASN A 82 -1.74 7.84 -2.44
C ASN A 82 -2.21 8.06 -0.99
N ALA A 83 -2.92 9.21 -0.71
CA ALA A 83 -3.43 9.49 0.63
C ALA A 83 -4.53 8.48 1.04
N SER A 84 -5.25 7.88 0.09
CA SER A 84 -6.23 6.82 0.33
C SER A 84 -5.57 5.60 0.98
N ALA A 85 -4.45 5.16 0.43
CA ALA A 85 -3.68 4.04 0.95
C ALA A 85 -3.05 4.33 2.32
N ILE A 86 -2.52 5.54 2.53
CA ILE A 86 -2.04 5.96 3.85
C ILE A 86 -3.18 5.93 4.87
N ALA A 87 -4.38 6.39 4.52
CA ALA A 87 -5.52 6.35 5.43
C ALA A 87 -5.88 4.90 5.81
N VAL A 88 -5.97 3.99 4.83
CA VAL A 88 -6.23 2.56 5.07
C VAL A 88 -5.11 1.93 5.90
N GLN A 89 -3.84 2.26 5.62
CA GLN A 89 -2.69 1.78 6.39
C GLN A 89 -2.78 2.18 7.87
N LEU A 90 -3.03 3.47 8.14
CA LEU A 90 -3.10 4.01 9.50
C LEU A 90 -4.29 3.43 10.28
N GLU A 91 -5.47 3.33 9.65
CA GLU A 91 -6.64 2.74 10.29
C GLU A 91 -6.50 1.23 10.51
N THR A 92 -5.82 0.52 9.59
CA THR A 92 -5.48 -0.90 9.81
C THR A 92 -4.62 -1.06 11.08
N ALA A 93 -3.60 -0.23 11.23
CA ALA A 93 -2.76 -0.25 12.44
C ALA A 93 -3.56 0.06 13.71
N ARG A 94 -4.46 1.07 13.66
CA ARG A 94 -5.31 1.43 14.80
C ARG A 94 -6.17 0.25 15.24
N HIS A 95 -6.87 -0.39 14.30
CA HIS A 95 -7.75 -1.52 14.62
C HIS A 95 -6.97 -2.74 15.10
N LEU A 96 -5.83 -3.05 14.49
CA LEU A 96 -4.96 -4.14 14.97
C LEU A 96 -4.42 -3.87 16.36
N MET A 97 -4.08 -2.61 16.69
CA MET A 97 -3.64 -2.25 18.03
C MET A 97 -4.78 -2.39 19.07
N MET A 98 -6.01 -2.01 18.71
CA MET A 98 -7.20 -2.21 19.56
C MET A 98 -7.49 -3.70 19.80
N LEU A 99 -7.24 -4.55 18.82
CA LEU A 99 -7.48 -5.99 18.89
C LEU A 99 -6.32 -6.76 19.52
N LYS A 100 -5.17 -6.13 19.74
CA LYS A 100 -3.91 -6.79 20.11
C LYS A 100 -4.05 -7.70 21.34
N ASP A 101 -4.69 -7.19 22.39
CA ASP A 101 -4.83 -7.93 23.66
C ASP A 101 -5.98 -8.96 23.63
N HIS A 102 -6.74 -9.01 22.54
CA HIS A 102 -7.88 -9.91 22.36
C HIS A 102 -7.58 -11.06 21.37
N LEU A 103 -6.43 -11.04 20.71
CA LEU A 103 -6.05 -12.01 19.68
C LEU A 103 -4.71 -12.68 20.01
N GLU A 104 -4.72 -14.00 20.01
CA GLU A 104 -3.49 -14.80 20.09
C GLU A 104 -2.95 -15.10 18.68
N LEU A 105 -2.12 -14.22 18.17
CA LEU A 105 -1.52 -14.37 16.84
C LEU A 105 -0.01 -14.59 16.97
N ASP A 106 0.54 -15.50 16.14
CA ASP A 106 1.97 -15.73 16.03
C ASP A 106 2.57 -14.91 14.88
N LEU A 107 2.38 -13.58 14.93
CA LEU A 107 2.89 -12.67 13.92
C LEU A 107 3.20 -11.29 14.45
N ALA A 108 3.99 -10.56 13.68
CA ALA A 108 4.14 -9.12 13.76
C ALA A 108 3.73 -8.47 12.43
N VAL A 109 3.10 -7.31 12.52
CA VAL A 109 2.77 -6.48 11.36
C VAL A 109 3.56 -5.19 11.43
N LYS A 110 4.38 -4.96 10.42
CA LYS A 110 5.14 -3.73 10.22
C LYS A 110 4.41 -2.84 9.23
N PHE A 111 4.27 -1.57 9.56
CA PHE A 111 3.69 -0.54 8.70
C PHE A 111 4.81 0.38 8.26
N VAL A 112 5.00 0.54 6.96
CA VAL A 112 6.05 1.40 6.42
C VAL A 112 5.45 2.40 5.44
N SER A 113 5.56 3.69 5.76
CA SER A 113 5.14 4.75 4.85
C SER A 113 6.38 5.29 4.13
N PHE A 114 6.37 5.23 2.80
CA PHE A 114 7.51 5.54 1.94
C PHE A 114 7.42 6.95 1.35
N PRO A 115 8.51 7.73 1.30
CA PRO A 115 8.60 8.94 0.50
C PRO A 115 9.16 8.63 -0.89
N LEU A 116 9.00 9.60 -1.81
CA LEU A 116 9.68 9.65 -3.10
C LEU A 116 9.36 8.47 -4.04
N GLU A 117 8.13 7.98 -3.99
CA GLU A 117 7.63 7.03 -4.98
C GLU A 117 7.40 7.71 -6.33
N GLU A 118 6.87 8.92 -6.32
CA GLU A 118 6.42 9.68 -7.47
C GLU A 118 7.57 10.24 -8.35
N PRO A 119 7.31 10.55 -9.64
CA PRO A 119 8.29 11.24 -10.47
C PRO A 119 8.80 12.55 -9.83
N PRO A 120 10.10 12.84 -9.96
CA PRO A 120 11.11 12.23 -10.84
C PRO A 120 11.90 11.08 -10.19
N THR A 121 11.50 10.62 -9.03
CA THR A 121 12.22 9.61 -8.23
C THR A 121 11.76 8.18 -8.49
N PHE A 122 10.62 8.00 -9.13
CA PHE A 122 10.10 6.69 -9.48
C PHE A 122 11.13 5.79 -10.20
N GLY A 123 11.20 4.54 -9.78
CA GLY A 123 12.12 3.55 -10.37
C GLY A 123 13.60 3.79 -10.05
N THR A 124 13.94 4.78 -9.23
CA THR A 124 15.32 5.06 -8.82
C THR A 124 15.66 4.43 -7.47
N ARG A 125 16.95 4.43 -7.14
CA ARG A 125 17.44 4.01 -5.82
C ARG A 125 17.01 4.95 -4.67
N HIS A 126 16.39 6.07 -4.98
CA HIS A 126 15.96 7.08 -4.02
C HIS A 126 14.51 6.90 -3.57
N MET A 127 13.71 6.04 -4.21
CA MET A 127 12.40 5.64 -3.68
C MET A 127 12.55 5.11 -2.26
N GLY A 128 11.68 5.54 -1.35
CA GLY A 128 11.69 5.06 0.04
C GLY A 128 11.63 3.55 0.16
N SER A 129 10.78 2.91 -0.65
CA SER A 129 10.69 1.46 -0.74
C SER A 129 11.96 0.79 -1.25
N SER A 130 12.66 1.43 -2.20
CA SER A 130 13.94 0.90 -2.71
C SER A 130 15.04 0.95 -1.66
N VAL A 131 15.09 2.04 -0.88
CA VAL A 131 16.00 2.19 0.25
C VAL A 131 15.68 1.16 1.34
N TYR A 132 14.41 1.05 1.74
CA TYR A 132 13.97 0.11 2.76
C TYR A 132 14.25 -1.34 2.34
N ALA A 133 13.79 -1.77 1.15
CA ALA A 133 13.99 -3.13 0.66
C ALA A 133 15.47 -3.50 0.50
N HIS A 134 16.35 -2.51 0.16
CA HIS A 134 17.79 -2.72 0.13
C HIS A 134 18.36 -2.97 1.52
N ASN A 135 18.00 -2.15 2.50
CA ASN A 135 18.47 -2.28 3.87
C ASN A 135 17.98 -3.58 4.52
N ALA A 136 16.70 -3.91 4.34
CA ALA A 136 16.11 -5.16 4.79
C ALA A 136 16.83 -6.39 4.21
N TRP A 137 17.11 -6.37 2.89
CA TRP A 137 17.86 -7.44 2.23
C TRP A 137 19.29 -7.56 2.79
N LYS A 138 19.98 -6.42 3.00
CA LYS A 138 21.34 -6.39 3.52
C LYS A 138 21.41 -6.92 4.96
N SER A 139 20.45 -6.58 5.81
CA SER A 139 20.34 -7.06 7.20
C SER A 139 19.75 -8.47 7.30
N LYS A 140 19.30 -9.06 6.19
CA LYS A 140 18.57 -10.33 6.16
C LYS A 140 17.27 -10.30 6.99
N GLU A 141 16.61 -9.15 6.99
CA GLU A 141 15.33 -8.99 7.69
C GLU A 141 14.31 -10.02 7.18
N GLN A 142 13.61 -10.68 8.10
CA GLN A 142 12.54 -11.59 7.73
C GLN A 142 11.30 -10.77 7.35
N ILE A 143 10.81 -10.95 6.11
CA ILE A 143 9.54 -10.43 5.61
C ILE A 143 8.85 -11.58 4.89
N ASP A 144 7.83 -12.17 5.53
CA ASP A 144 7.08 -13.31 4.98
C ASP A 144 6.11 -12.87 3.87
N GLY A 145 5.73 -11.60 3.86
CA GLY A 145 4.93 -10.99 2.79
C GLY A 145 4.79 -9.48 2.95
N MET A 146 4.90 -8.75 1.84
CA MET A 146 4.67 -7.30 1.79
C MET A 146 3.38 -7.02 1.03
N ILE A 147 2.44 -6.32 1.65
CA ILE A 147 1.21 -5.78 1.06
C ILE A 147 1.47 -4.32 0.75
N CYS A 148 1.58 -3.98 -0.53
CA CYS A 148 1.65 -2.60 -1.01
C CYS A 148 0.23 -2.11 -1.26
N LEU A 149 -0.18 -1.05 -0.59
CA LEU A 149 -1.42 -0.35 -0.89
C LEU A 149 -1.12 0.77 -1.89
N GLU A 150 -1.79 0.71 -3.04
CA GLU A 150 -1.55 1.63 -4.16
C GLU A 150 -2.86 2.06 -4.78
N MET A 151 -3.27 3.32 -4.55
CA MET A 151 -4.57 3.83 -4.97
C MET A 151 -5.70 2.85 -4.62
N VAL A 152 -6.43 3.13 -3.56
CA VAL A 152 -7.41 2.19 -3.01
C VAL A 152 -8.76 2.85 -2.70
N GLY A 153 -9.01 4.02 -3.27
CA GLY A 153 -10.15 4.84 -2.92
C GLY A 153 -11.14 5.11 -4.05
N TYR A 154 -10.79 4.92 -5.31
CA TYR A 154 -11.67 5.26 -6.42
C TYR A 154 -12.50 4.07 -6.92
N THR A 155 -13.78 4.31 -7.16
CA THR A 155 -14.69 3.33 -7.78
C THR A 155 -15.46 3.95 -8.92
N CYS A 156 -15.83 3.14 -9.92
CA CYS A 156 -16.73 3.54 -10.99
C CYS A 156 -17.72 2.40 -11.29
N HIS A 157 -18.97 2.77 -11.59
CA HIS A 157 -20.07 1.82 -11.76
C HIS A 157 -20.66 1.82 -13.17
N ASP A 158 -20.17 2.69 -14.05
CA ASP A 158 -20.60 2.71 -15.45
C ASP A 158 -20.04 1.48 -16.17
N GLU A 159 -20.82 0.91 -17.10
CA GLU A 159 -20.34 -0.21 -17.89
C GLU A 159 -19.18 0.22 -18.78
N GLY A 160 -18.06 -0.50 -18.70
CA GLY A 160 -16.85 -0.20 -19.48
C GLY A 160 -15.97 0.90 -18.89
N CYS A 161 -16.20 1.34 -17.64
CA CYS A 161 -15.33 2.30 -16.98
C CYS A 161 -14.01 1.68 -16.46
N GLN A 162 -13.85 0.37 -16.57
CA GLN A 162 -12.64 -0.35 -16.19
C GLN A 162 -11.88 -0.81 -17.44
N ASP A 163 -10.67 -0.32 -17.59
CA ASP A 163 -9.72 -0.78 -18.61
C ASP A 163 -8.71 -1.79 -18.05
N TYR A 164 -8.01 -2.47 -18.95
CA TYR A 164 -7.01 -3.49 -18.60
C TYR A 164 -5.79 -3.39 -19.51
N PRO A 165 -4.60 -3.81 -19.03
CA PRO A 165 -3.37 -3.76 -19.81
C PRO A 165 -3.38 -4.65 -21.06
N PHE A 166 -4.19 -5.71 -21.08
CA PHE A 166 -4.45 -6.53 -22.24
C PHE A 166 -5.94 -6.52 -22.60
N PRO A 167 -6.30 -6.22 -23.85
CA PRO A 167 -7.70 -6.15 -24.26
C PRO A 167 -8.51 -7.43 -23.99
N LEU A 168 -7.87 -8.61 -24.03
CA LEU A 168 -8.53 -9.89 -23.77
C LEU A 168 -8.93 -10.08 -22.30
N MET A 169 -8.36 -9.32 -21.38
CA MET A 169 -8.72 -9.41 -19.94
C MET A 169 -10.17 -9.00 -19.68
N VAL A 170 -10.77 -8.17 -20.54
CA VAL A 170 -12.19 -7.76 -20.40
C VAL A 170 -13.18 -8.94 -20.50
N PHE A 171 -12.75 -10.11 -20.97
CA PHE A 171 -13.58 -11.30 -21.02
C PHE A 171 -13.62 -12.08 -19.71
N ASP A 172 -12.55 -11.97 -18.91
CA ASP A 172 -12.36 -12.74 -17.68
C ASP A 172 -12.46 -11.88 -16.39
N TYR A 173 -12.42 -10.54 -16.54
CA TYR A 173 -12.41 -9.59 -15.44
C TYR A 173 -13.61 -8.64 -15.49
N PRO A 174 -14.01 -8.02 -14.34
CA PRO A 174 -15.16 -7.11 -14.28
C PRO A 174 -15.02 -5.92 -15.23
N LYS A 175 -16.13 -5.46 -15.79
CA LYS A 175 -16.20 -4.27 -16.65
C LYS A 175 -16.47 -2.98 -15.89
N GLN A 176 -16.88 -3.11 -14.65
CA GLN A 176 -17.07 -2.00 -13.68
C GLN A 176 -15.89 -1.97 -12.72
N GLY A 177 -15.54 -0.78 -12.29
CA GLY A 177 -14.40 -0.55 -11.41
C GLY A 177 -14.82 -0.43 -9.94
N ASP A 178 -15.43 -1.46 -9.38
CA ASP A 178 -15.93 -1.53 -8.00
C ASP A 178 -15.27 -2.64 -7.17
N PHE A 179 -14.14 -3.15 -7.61
CA PHE A 179 -13.38 -4.23 -6.99
C PHE A 179 -11.96 -3.79 -6.58
N ILE A 180 -11.34 -4.54 -5.69
CA ILE A 180 -9.90 -4.47 -5.39
C ILE A 180 -9.14 -5.52 -6.20
N GLY A 181 -8.04 -5.10 -6.84
CA GLY A 181 -7.08 -5.97 -7.50
C GLY A 181 -5.94 -6.36 -6.56
N ILE A 182 -5.59 -7.66 -6.50
CA ILE A 182 -4.39 -8.17 -5.83
C ILE A 182 -3.44 -8.67 -6.91
N VAL A 183 -2.32 -7.96 -7.08
CA VAL A 183 -1.33 -8.26 -8.11
C VAL A 183 -0.06 -8.81 -7.47
N GLY A 184 0.30 -10.04 -7.83
CA GLY A 184 1.51 -10.70 -7.37
C GLY A 184 2.33 -11.30 -8.51
N ASN A 185 3.59 -11.64 -8.25
CA ASN A 185 4.41 -12.42 -9.17
C ASN A 185 4.39 -13.92 -8.81
N PHE A 186 4.99 -14.77 -9.64
CA PHE A 186 5.03 -16.22 -9.38
C PHE A 186 5.68 -16.59 -8.04
N LYS A 187 6.68 -15.83 -7.57
CA LYS A 187 7.30 -16.04 -6.27
C LYS A 187 6.33 -15.74 -5.13
N SER A 188 5.46 -14.76 -5.31
CA SER A 188 4.44 -14.34 -4.34
C SER A 188 3.11 -15.11 -4.49
N ARG A 189 3.02 -16.11 -5.39
CA ARG A 189 1.75 -16.79 -5.75
C ARG A 189 1.00 -17.36 -4.55
N LYS A 190 1.72 -17.98 -3.61
CA LYS A 190 1.08 -18.51 -2.40
C LYS A 190 0.50 -17.37 -1.57
N PHE A 191 1.29 -16.35 -1.30
CA PHE A 191 0.89 -15.17 -0.55
C PHE A 191 -0.31 -14.43 -1.21
N THR A 192 -0.26 -14.24 -2.55
CA THR A 192 -1.37 -13.69 -3.34
C THR A 192 -2.66 -14.50 -3.14
N ASN A 193 -2.56 -15.83 -3.17
CA ASN A 193 -3.73 -16.70 -3.00
C ASN A 193 -4.27 -16.67 -1.57
N ASP A 194 -3.40 -16.62 -0.56
CA ASP A 194 -3.82 -16.60 0.84
C ASP A 194 -4.52 -15.26 1.16
N LEU A 195 -3.98 -14.14 0.68
CA LEU A 195 -4.61 -12.82 0.81
C LEU A 195 -5.96 -12.77 0.07
N PHE A 196 -6.01 -13.26 -1.17
CA PHE A 196 -7.24 -13.33 -1.95
C PHE A 196 -8.35 -14.14 -1.24
N LYS A 197 -8.01 -15.30 -0.67
CA LYS A 197 -8.97 -16.13 0.07
C LYS A 197 -9.54 -15.38 1.28
N ALA A 198 -8.72 -14.65 2.01
CA ALA A 198 -9.17 -13.85 3.15
C ALA A 198 -10.09 -12.70 2.70
N PHE A 199 -9.76 -12.03 1.59
CA PHE A 199 -10.55 -10.91 1.08
C PHE A 199 -11.91 -11.38 0.54
N VAL A 200 -12.00 -12.55 -0.09
CA VAL A 200 -13.28 -13.16 -0.54
C VAL A 200 -14.22 -13.48 0.63
N MET A 201 -13.73 -13.58 1.87
CA MET A 201 -14.57 -13.73 3.05
C MET A 201 -15.38 -12.46 3.37
N ASN A 202 -15.00 -11.32 2.82
CA ASN A 202 -15.80 -10.09 2.90
C ASN A 202 -16.69 -9.98 1.65
N PRO A 203 -18.01 -10.23 1.75
CA PRO A 203 -18.90 -10.19 0.60
C PRO A 203 -19.14 -8.78 0.06
N ASP A 204 -18.83 -7.75 0.84
CA ASP A 204 -19.08 -6.35 0.49
C ASP A 204 -17.89 -5.73 -0.29
N LEU A 205 -16.77 -6.47 -0.45
CA LEU A 205 -15.63 -6.07 -1.27
C LEU A 205 -15.40 -7.07 -2.41
N PRO A 206 -15.86 -6.79 -3.63
CA PRO A 206 -15.45 -7.57 -4.78
C PRO A 206 -13.91 -7.54 -4.94
N VAL A 207 -13.32 -8.69 -5.18
CA VAL A 207 -11.85 -8.81 -5.29
C VAL A 207 -11.45 -9.67 -6.48
N VAL A 208 -10.43 -9.24 -7.19
CA VAL A 208 -9.81 -10.00 -8.28
C VAL A 208 -8.32 -10.17 -7.99
N LYS A 209 -7.71 -11.19 -8.59
CA LYS A 209 -6.26 -11.39 -8.47
C LYS A 209 -5.61 -11.61 -9.81
N LEU A 210 -4.38 -11.14 -9.92
CA LEU A 210 -3.50 -11.36 -11.05
C LEU A 210 -2.16 -11.87 -10.56
N THR A 211 -1.65 -12.95 -11.15
CA THR A 211 -0.29 -13.44 -10.89
C THR A 211 0.51 -13.44 -12.18
N VAL A 212 1.58 -12.65 -12.20
CA VAL A 212 2.38 -12.44 -13.40
C VAL A 212 3.70 -13.23 -13.38
N PRO A 213 4.13 -13.79 -14.53
CA PRO A 213 5.43 -14.41 -14.66
C PRO A 213 6.57 -13.39 -14.71
N ALA A 214 7.81 -13.87 -14.53
CA ALA A 214 9.04 -13.09 -14.71
C ALA A 214 9.05 -11.72 -14.01
N GLY A 215 8.42 -11.62 -12.82
CA GLY A 215 8.34 -10.36 -12.07
C GLY A 215 7.65 -9.23 -12.84
N GLY A 216 6.69 -9.55 -13.71
CA GLY A 216 5.94 -8.56 -14.49
C GLY A 216 6.71 -7.98 -15.69
N PHE A 217 7.79 -8.62 -16.14
CA PHE A 217 8.60 -8.11 -17.28
C PHE A 217 7.75 -7.89 -18.55
N PHE A 218 6.82 -8.82 -18.83
CA PHE A 218 5.94 -8.74 -20.00
C PHE A 218 4.73 -7.83 -19.80
N LEU A 219 4.54 -7.29 -18.61
CA LEU A 219 3.45 -6.41 -18.24
C LEU A 219 3.97 -5.28 -17.35
N PRO A 220 4.68 -4.27 -17.91
CA PRO A 220 5.37 -3.25 -17.12
C PRO A 220 4.47 -2.50 -16.13
N SER A 221 3.21 -2.27 -16.46
CA SER A 221 2.25 -1.56 -15.62
C SER A 221 2.04 -2.21 -14.23
N VAL A 222 2.20 -3.52 -14.10
CA VAL A 222 2.09 -4.20 -12.80
C VAL A 222 3.31 -3.99 -11.89
N ARG A 223 4.28 -3.20 -12.32
CA ARG A 223 5.51 -2.89 -11.56
C ARG A 223 5.55 -1.43 -11.09
N LEU A 224 4.48 -0.70 -11.35
CA LEU A 224 4.40 0.75 -11.12
C LEU A 224 3.94 1.02 -9.68
N SER A 225 4.65 0.50 -8.68
CA SER A 225 4.53 0.88 -7.27
C SER A 225 5.63 0.24 -6.41
N ASP A 226 5.63 0.54 -5.13
CA ASP A 226 6.61 0.18 -4.10
C ASP A 226 6.90 -1.33 -3.97
N HIS A 227 5.90 -2.21 -4.21
CA HIS A 227 6.07 -3.67 -4.16
C HIS A 227 7.16 -4.17 -5.13
N SER A 228 7.40 -3.46 -6.23
CA SER A 228 8.42 -3.82 -7.22
C SER A 228 9.84 -3.75 -6.64
N SER A 229 10.09 -2.86 -5.70
CA SER A 229 11.34 -2.75 -4.95
C SER A 229 11.64 -4.02 -4.14
N PHE A 230 10.60 -4.62 -3.55
CA PHE A 230 10.69 -5.89 -2.81
C PHE A 230 10.86 -7.09 -3.75
N TRP A 231 10.17 -7.11 -4.90
CA TRP A 231 10.39 -8.14 -5.92
C TRP A 231 11.83 -8.17 -6.39
N HIS A 232 12.45 -7.01 -6.63
CA HIS A 232 13.86 -6.91 -7.03
C HIS A 232 14.83 -7.47 -5.99
N ARG A 233 14.47 -7.46 -4.70
CA ARG A 233 15.27 -8.03 -3.61
C ARG A 233 14.87 -9.46 -3.26
N GLY A 234 13.92 -10.02 -4.00
CA GLY A 234 13.51 -11.40 -3.85
C GLY A 234 12.53 -11.65 -2.70
N TYR A 235 11.95 -10.63 -2.12
CA TYR A 235 10.85 -10.77 -1.16
C TYR A 235 9.53 -11.12 -1.86
N GLN A 236 8.63 -11.79 -1.13
CA GLN A 236 7.24 -11.93 -1.53
C GLN A 236 6.54 -10.59 -1.31
N ALA A 237 5.91 -10.06 -2.35
CA ALA A 237 5.12 -8.83 -2.26
C ALA A 237 3.94 -8.89 -3.21
N VAL A 238 2.88 -8.18 -2.85
CA VAL A 238 1.70 -7.96 -3.68
C VAL A 238 1.34 -6.49 -3.69
N MET A 239 0.77 -6.00 -4.79
CA MET A 239 0.10 -4.72 -4.86
C MET A 239 -1.40 -4.95 -4.68
N VAL A 240 -2.02 -4.21 -3.79
CA VAL A 240 -3.46 -4.12 -3.57
C VAL A 240 -3.90 -2.76 -4.07
N THR A 241 -4.75 -2.73 -5.10
CA THR A 241 -5.03 -1.50 -5.84
C THR A 241 -6.46 -1.46 -6.38
N ASP A 242 -6.98 -0.26 -6.56
CA ASP A 242 -8.19 0.00 -7.32
C ASP A 242 -7.94 0.00 -8.85
N THR A 243 -6.71 -0.29 -9.27
CA THR A 243 -6.23 -0.32 -10.65
C THR A 243 -5.80 1.04 -11.23
N ALA A 244 -5.74 2.09 -10.44
CA ALA A 244 -5.17 3.38 -10.80
C ALA A 244 -5.70 3.93 -12.16
N PHE A 245 -4.83 4.32 -13.06
CA PHE A 245 -5.17 4.91 -14.37
C PHE A 245 -5.99 4.00 -15.30
N TYR A 246 -6.17 2.71 -14.97
CA TYR A 246 -7.08 1.84 -15.72
C TYR A 246 -8.56 2.08 -15.37
N ARG A 247 -8.83 2.87 -14.34
CA ARG A 247 -10.19 3.18 -13.87
C ARG A 247 -10.35 4.66 -13.50
N ASN A 248 -9.34 5.25 -12.84
CA ASN A 248 -9.44 6.59 -12.26
C ASN A 248 -9.00 7.67 -13.27
N PRO A 249 -9.93 8.48 -13.82
CA PRO A 249 -9.59 9.55 -14.76
C PRO A 249 -8.90 10.75 -14.10
N HIS A 250 -8.80 10.76 -12.76
CA HIS A 250 -8.16 11.81 -11.97
C HIS A 250 -6.69 11.52 -11.65
N TYR A 251 -6.18 10.34 -12.01
CA TYR A 251 -4.79 9.93 -11.81
C TYR A 251 -3.81 10.99 -12.29
N HIS A 252 -2.89 11.42 -11.42
CA HIS A 252 -1.90 12.48 -11.66
C HIS A 252 -2.49 13.83 -12.12
N ARG A 253 -3.71 14.15 -11.73
CA ARG A 253 -4.38 15.40 -12.08
C ARG A 253 -4.76 16.21 -10.84
N ILE A 254 -4.90 17.52 -11.02
CA ILE A 254 -5.38 18.44 -9.98
C ILE A 254 -6.78 18.06 -9.44
N SER A 255 -7.52 17.26 -10.20
CA SER A 255 -8.85 16.77 -9.82
C SER A 255 -8.80 15.51 -8.95
N ASP A 256 -7.63 14.98 -8.60
CA ASP A 256 -7.48 13.91 -7.60
C ASP A 256 -7.68 14.47 -6.20
N THR A 257 -8.94 14.59 -5.81
CA THR A 257 -9.40 15.20 -4.56
C THR A 257 -10.27 14.23 -3.75
N MET A 258 -10.37 14.47 -2.45
CA MET A 258 -11.05 13.55 -1.52
C MET A 258 -12.54 13.34 -1.81
N GLU A 259 -13.20 14.26 -2.53
CA GLU A 259 -14.60 14.15 -2.97
C GLU A 259 -14.77 13.05 -4.04
N LYS A 260 -13.68 12.56 -4.62
CA LYS A 260 -13.67 11.46 -5.61
C LYS A 260 -13.56 10.09 -4.97
N LEU A 261 -13.24 10.04 -3.67
CA LEU A 261 -13.02 8.78 -2.97
C LEU A 261 -14.32 8.13 -2.51
N ASN A 262 -14.38 6.83 -2.60
CA ASN A 262 -15.41 5.99 -2.02
C ASN A 262 -14.96 5.47 -0.65
N TYR A 263 -15.34 6.15 0.41
CA TYR A 263 -14.93 5.78 1.78
C TYR A 263 -15.51 4.44 2.25
N ASN A 264 -16.67 4.02 1.73
CA ASN A 264 -17.21 2.70 2.02
C ASN A 264 -16.30 1.61 1.44
N PHE A 265 -15.87 1.77 0.20
CA PHE A 265 -14.93 0.87 -0.45
C PHE A 265 -13.61 0.75 0.32
N MET A 266 -13.04 1.88 0.75
CA MET A 266 -11.85 1.90 1.61
C MET A 266 -12.07 1.20 2.95
N THR A 267 -13.26 1.37 3.54
CA THR A 267 -13.63 0.69 4.79
C THR A 267 -13.74 -0.83 4.60
N GLU A 268 -14.30 -1.27 3.48
CA GLU A 268 -14.38 -2.72 3.19
C GLU A 268 -12.99 -3.32 2.92
N LEU A 269 -12.07 -2.55 2.30
CA LEU A 269 -10.68 -2.96 2.18
C LEU A 269 -10.00 -3.10 3.56
N LEU A 270 -10.20 -2.12 4.45
CA LEU A 270 -9.72 -2.19 5.83
C LEU A 270 -10.22 -3.47 6.52
N LYS A 271 -11.51 -3.78 6.46
CA LYS A 271 -12.08 -5.01 7.03
C LYS A 271 -11.42 -6.26 6.45
N SER A 272 -11.18 -6.27 5.15
CA SER A 272 -10.54 -7.40 4.46
C SER A 272 -9.09 -7.61 4.89
N LEU A 273 -8.33 -6.53 5.13
CA LEU A 273 -6.99 -6.60 5.72
C LEU A 273 -7.03 -7.17 7.15
N LEU A 274 -7.99 -6.73 7.97
CA LEU A 274 -8.18 -7.27 9.31
C LEU A 274 -8.53 -8.76 9.27
N LEU A 275 -9.45 -9.18 8.39
CA LEU A 275 -9.77 -10.61 8.19
C LEU A 275 -8.52 -11.43 7.84
N TYR A 276 -7.65 -10.90 6.97
CA TYR A 276 -6.40 -11.57 6.62
C TYR A 276 -5.50 -11.78 7.85
N PHE A 277 -5.23 -10.73 8.63
CA PHE A 277 -4.36 -10.85 9.80
C PHE A 277 -4.98 -11.71 10.90
N CYS A 278 -6.29 -11.55 11.18
CA CYS A 278 -7.00 -12.34 12.17
C CYS A 278 -7.12 -13.83 11.78
N SER A 279 -7.04 -14.17 10.49
CA SER A 279 -7.05 -15.58 10.04
C SER A 279 -5.80 -16.38 10.48
N HIS A 280 -4.79 -15.72 11.03
CA HIS A 280 -3.59 -16.34 11.60
C HIS A 280 -3.73 -16.65 13.10
N SER A 281 -4.95 -16.54 13.67
CA SER A 281 -5.22 -16.92 15.06
C SER A 281 -4.88 -18.39 15.30
N LYS A 282 -4.21 -18.68 16.43
CA LYS A 282 -4.01 -20.03 16.88
C LYS A 282 -5.38 -20.61 17.25
N SER A 283 -5.77 -21.68 16.57
CA SER A 283 -6.97 -22.49 16.91
C SER A 283 -6.78 -23.25 18.22
#